data_b64bd7bd9621f22cbfd8c42bba8f07c0
#
_entry.id   b64bd7bd9621f22cbfd8c42bba8f07c0
#
_cell.length_a   1.000
_cell.length_b   1.000
_cell.length_c   1.000
_cell.angle_alpha   90.00
_cell.angle_beta   90.00
_cell.angle_gamma   90.00
#
_symmetry.space_group_name_H-M   'P 1'
#
loop_
_entity.id
_entity.type
_entity.pdbx_description
1 polymer ?
#
loop_
_entity_poly.entity_id
_entity_poly.type
_entity_poly.pdbx_seq_one_letter_code
_entity_poly.pdbx_strand_id
1 'polypeptide(L)'
;MVRFHAFSIFTGSQEPTPTQKQTSMKRIFTFFFALLSACTFSTYAAIIDGTCGDNLTWTLNTKDSTLTISGTGNMTYSSPWFDYRSYIKYVILPDGLTSIGDNAFSGCSSLSSITIPNSVTSIGDYAFIHCSSLTSVTLGNSVTSIGKEAFKDCSGLTSITIPNSVTSIGENAFYYCSSLTSVTLGNSITTIEYGTFSKCSSLTSVTLGNSVTSIGKEAFRDCSSLTSITIPNSVTTIGYRAFQYCSSLTSVTLGNSVTSIEADAFYRCENLTSITIPNNVTSIGDYAFSACWSLTSVTLGKNLTSIGWEAFQHCSSIREVTAFMPTPPAAVNCGLNPAAVTLYVPAEYLEAYQNAVWWEDFKKIRAIGSDWDVEFVDWDGTILATMKVPNGEAATAPADPTREGYTFIGWDKDFSHVTDHMTVTAQYQINRYRVRFFDYDNTLLKTDSVEYQAAATAPANPYREGYTFIGWDQEFDSITADLDVYAQYEFGEDCDMTIVFTNSEDNDSEIYSQSLTIKVPAAPDIEGFTFLGWQPVATLITDTITIQAIYEADIPSSAPEVYVNPANPAQKLLRNGQVYILQDGKTYTITGQKL
;
A
#
# COMPACT_ATOMS: atom_id res chain seq x y z
N MET A 1 -12.47 -41.52 33.09
CA MET A 1 -12.29 -42.00 34.48
C MET A 1 -11.38 -43.22 34.44
N VAL A 2 -10.06 -43.06 34.56
CA VAL A 2 -9.07 -44.14 34.53
C VAL A 2 -8.64 -44.38 35.96
N ARG A 3 -8.99 -45.58 36.50
CA ARG A 3 -8.55 -46.04 37.84
C ARG A 3 -7.13 -46.57 37.71
N PHE A 4 -6.17 -45.92 38.37
CA PHE A 4 -4.84 -46.48 38.55
C PHE A 4 -4.84 -47.40 39.76
N HIS A 5 -4.46 -48.66 39.53
CA HIS A 5 -4.11 -49.60 40.61
C HIS A 5 -2.65 -49.36 40.99
N ALA A 6 -2.43 -49.01 42.24
CA ALA A 6 -1.08 -48.94 42.79
C ALA A 6 -0.55 -50.39 43.01
N PHE A 7 0.52 -50.75 42.30
CA PHE A 7 1.27 -51.96 42.57
C PHE A 7 2.20 -51.76 43.79
N SER A 8 1.91 -52.42 44.85
CA SER A 8 2.77 -52.47 46.04
C SER A 8 3.91 -53.50 45.81
N ILE A 9 5.13 -52.97 45.66
CA ILE A 9 6.34 -53.76 45.67
C ILE A 9 7.07 -53.45 46.99
N PHE A 10 6.61 -54.05 48.10
CA PHE A 10 7.39 -54.18 49.31
C PHE A 10 6.95 -55.45 50.07
N THR A 11 7.71 -56.53 49.88
CA THR A 11 7.74 -57.66 50.81
C THR A 11 8.95 -57.46 51.68
N GLY A 12 8.76 -56.96 52.89
CA GLY A 12 9.83 -56.87 53.87
C GLY A 12 9.45 -55.99 55.05
N SER A 13 9.42 -56.60 56.24
CA SER A 13 8.92 -56.07 57.49
C SER A 13 9.87 -55.12 58.21
N GLN A 14 10.22 -53.99 57.62
CA GLN A 14 10.79 -52.83 58.33
C GLN A 14 10.37 -51.52 57.69
N GLU A 15 9.90 -50.58 58.50
CA GLU A 15 9.61 -49.23 58.02
C GLU A 15 10.89 -48.48 57.58
N PRO A 16 10.92 -47.86 56.40
CA PRO A 16 12.10 -47.14 55.97
C PRO A 16 12.34 -45.90 56.81
N THR A 17 13.62 -45.59 57.10
CA THR A 17 14.06 -44.42 57.86
C THR A 17 13.72 -43.15 57.14
N PRO A 18 13.63 -41.99 57.82
CA PRO A 18 13.30 -40.71 57.22
C PRO A 18 14.18 -40.33 56.00
N THR A 19 15.44 -40.73 56.00
CA THR A 19 16.40 -40.52 54.95
C THR A 19 16.12 -41.37 53.70
N GLN A 20 15.60 -42.62 53.90
CA GLN A 20 15.21 -43.47 52.78
C GLN A 20 13.88 -42.98 52.10
N LYS A 21 12.94 -42.43 52.92
CA LYS A 21 11.72 -41.82 52.38
C LYS A 21 12.05 -40.60 51.55
N GLN A 22 13.06 -39.82 51.98
CA GLN A 22 13.47 -38.62 51.26
C GLN A 22 14.20 -38.95 49.95
N THR A 23 14.98 -40.04 49.92
CA THR A 23 15.68 -40.51 48.69
C THR A 23 14.70 -41.14 47.71
N SER A 24 13.69 -41.90 48.21
CA SER A 24 12.63 -42.47 47.37
C SER A 24 11.74 -41.34 46.77
N MET A 25 11.37 -40.35 47.57
CA MET A 25 10.60 -39.19 47.06
C MET A 25 11.41 -38.40 46.03
N LYS A 26 12.70 -38.16 46.21
CA LYS A 26 13.54 -37.51 45.22
C LYS A 26 13.63 -38.31 43.92
N ARG A 27 13.75 -39.66 44.00
CA ARG A 27 13.77 -40.53 42.81
C ARG A 27 12.41 -40.54 42.09
N ILE A 28 11.29 -40.54 42.83
CA ILE A 28 9.95 -40.47 42.26
C ILE A 28 9.75 -39.08 41.60
N PHE A 29 10.19 -37.98 42.24
CA PHE A 29 10.13 -36.65 41.65
C PHE A 29 11.04 -36.52 40.41
N THR A 30 12.23 -37.13 40.43
CA THR A 30 13.14 -37.11 39.26
C THR A 30 12.57 -37.95 38.11
N PHE A 31 11.89 -39.09 38.43
CA PHE A 31 11.21 -39.91 37.41
C PHE A 31 9.98 -39.19 36.82
N PHE A 32 9.21 -38.45 37.66
CA PHE A 32 8.09 -37.64 37.17
C PHE A 32 8.58 -36.46 36.32
N PHE A 33 9.69 -35.81 36.69
CA PHE A 33 10.28 -34.74 35.86
C PHE A 33 10.91 -35.31 34.58
N ALA A 34 11.50 -36.48 34.60
CA ALA A 34 12.02 -37.16 33.40
C ALA A 34 10.89 -37.67 32.48
N LEU A 35 9.73 -38.12 33.05
CA LEU A 35 8.56 -38.46 32.25
C LEU A 35 7.85 -37.20 31.68
N LEU A 36 7.87 -36.07 32.40
CA LEU A 36 7.36 -34.80 31.85
C LEU A 36 8.27 -34.20 30.76
N SER A 37 9.58 -34.50 30.80
CA SER A 37 10.50 -34.04 29.75
C SER A 37 10.56 -34.98 28.54
N ALA A 38 10.00 -36.19 28.65
CA ALA A 38 9.88 -37.17 27.55
C ALA A 38 8.48 -37.18 26.91
N CYS A 39 7.51 -36.39 27.41
CA CYS A 39 6.35 -36.01 26.62
C CYS A 39 6.85 -35.10 25.51
N THR A 40 7.27 -35.67 24.40
CA THR A 40 7.15 -35.00 23.12
C THR A 40 5.69 -34.56 23.06
N PHE A 41 5.46 -33.26 23.30
CA PHE A 41 4.23 -32.64 22.90
C PHE A 41 4.15 -32.86 21.38
N SER A 42 3.50 -33.93 20.98
CA SER A 42 2.91 -34.01 19.67
C SER A 42 1.97 -32.79 19.65
N THR A 43 2.42 -31.73 19.03
CA THR A 43 1.61 -30.55 18.82
C THR A 43 0.50 -30.96 17.86
N TYR A 44 -0.56 -31.54 18.41
CA TYR A 44 -1.81 -31.61 17.71
C TYR A 44 -2.17 -30.17 17.39
N ALA A 45 -2.27 -29.87 16.11
CA ALA A 45 -2.80 -28.59 15.68
C ALA A 45 -4.17 -28.42 16.33
N ALA A 46 -4.28 -27.53 17.30
CA ALA A 46 -5.58 -27.19 17.83
C ALA A 46 -6.19 -26.19 16.84
N ILE A 47 -7.36 -26.53 16.33
CA ILE A 47 -8.23 -25.58 15.64
C ILE A 47 -9.11 -24.97 16.72
N ILE A 48 -9.05 -23.67 16.87
CA ILE A 48 -9.86 -22.88 17.78
C ILE A 48 -10.77 -22.04 16.89
N ASP A 49 -12.04 -21.98 17.20
CA ASP A 49 -13.04 -21.32 16.37
C ASP A 49 -14.05 -20.53 17.19
N GLY A 50 -14.84 -19.72 16.50
CA GLY A 50 -15.90 -18.91 17.09
C GLY A 50 -16.55 -17.97 16.09
N THR A 51 -17.27 -17.01 16.63
CA THR A 51 -17.94 -15.96 15.82
C THR A 51 -17.28 -14.60 16.07
N CYS A 52 -17.23 -13.74 15.06
CA CYS A 52 -16.70 -12.38 15.14
C CYS A 52 -17.59 -11.33 14.45
N GLY A 53 -18.85 -11.66 14.25
CA GLY A 53 -19.91 -10.85 13.66
C GLY A 53 -21.15 -11.72 13.44
N ASP A 54 -22.27 -11.11 13.04
CA ASP A 54 -23.54 -11.83 12.90
C ASP A 54 -23.47 -12.98 11.89
N ASN A 55 -22.72 -12.79 10.78
CA ASN A 55 -22.51 -13.80 9.74
C ASN A 55 -21.03 -14.07 9.52
N LEU A 56 -20.18 -13.79 10.50
CA LEU A 56 -18.73 -14.01 10.45
C LEU A 56 -18.32 -15.05 11.48
N THR A 57 -17.54 -16.00 11.02
CA THR A 57 -16.87 -17.00 11.85
C THR A 57 -15.37 -16.85 11.69
N TRP A 58 -14.64 -17.35 12.69
CA TRP A 58 -13.18 -17.41 12.63
C TRP A 58 -12.68 -18.77 13.03
N THR A 59 -11.53 -19.14 12.48
CA THR A 59 -10.78 -20.32 12.88
C THR A 59 -9.31 -19.96 13.03
N LEU A 60 -8.68 -20.39 14.11
CA LEU A 60 -7.24 -20.27 14.33
C LEU A 60 -6.60 -21.66 14.28
N ASN A 61 -5.76 -21.87 13.29
CA ASN A 61 -4.89 -23.04 13.22
C ASN A 61 -3.59 -22.74 13.96
N THR A 62 -3.40 -23.35 15.14
CA THR A 62 -2.22 -23.08 15.98
C THR A 62 -0.93 -23.68 15.43
N LYS A 63 -0.99 -24.61 14.46
CA LYS A 63 0.19 -25.23 13.84
C LYS A 63 0.93 -24.27 12.93
N ASP A 64 0.22 -23.53 12.11
CA ASP A 64 0.77 -22.55 11.15
C ASP A 64 0.54 -21.11 11.56
N SER A 65 -0.13 -20.89 12.72
CA SER A 65 -0.42 -19.56 13.26
C SER A 65 -1.31 -18.71 12.34
N THR A 66 -2.23 -19.36 11.61
CA THR A 66 -3.14 -18.72 10.66
C THR A 66 -4.52 -18.55 11.28
N LEU A 67 -4.97 -17.30 11.34
CA LEU A 67 -6.35 -16.94 11.64
C LEU A 67 -7.12 -16.75 10.33
N THR A 68 -8.14 -17.54 10.11
CA THR A 68 -9.03 -17.42 8.95
C THR A 68 -10.39 -16.89 9.39
N ILE A 69 -10.82 -15.80 8.79
CA ILE A 69 -12.17 -15.26 8.92
C ILE A 69 -12.98 -15.75 7.72
N SER A 70 -14.22 -16.14 7.93
CA SER A 70 -15.13 -16.63 6.88
C SER A 70 -16.51 -16.02 7.04
N GLY A 71 -17.22 -15.85 5.92
CA GLY A 71 -18.57 -15.27 5.92
C GLY A 71 -18.62 -13.87 5.34
N THR A 72 -19.63 -13.10 5.73
CA THR A 72 -19.91 -11.78 5.17
C THR A 72 -20.37 -10.79 6.24
N GLY A 73 -20.16 -9.49 6.01
CA GLY A 73 -20.64 -8.42 6.88
C GLY A 73 -19.55 -7.79 7.73
N ASN A 74 -19.96 -7.15 8.83
CA ASN A 74 -19.10 -6.37 9.70
C ASN A 74 -18.47 -7.24 10.80
N MET A 75 -17.19 -7.02 11.12
CA MET A 75 -16.63 -7.53 12.37
C MET A 75 -17.26 -6.82 13.57
N THR A 76 -17.42 -7.57 14.67
CA THR A 76 -17.81 -7.01 15.96
C THR A 76 -16.67 -6.21 16.60
N TYR A 77 -17.01 -5.36 17.60
CA TYR A 77 -16.07 -4.49 18.32
C TYR A 77 -15.05 -5.22 19.23
N SER A 78 -15.13 -6.54 19.35
CA SER A 78 -14.23 -7.31 20.21
C SER A 78 -13.44 -8.32 19.39
N SER A 79 -12.19 -8.51 19.80
CA SER A 79 -11.30 -9.53 19.26
C SER A 79 -11.55 -10.86 20.00
N PRO A 80 -12.36 -11.79 19.48
CA PRO A 80 -12.61 -13.04 20.19
C PRO A 80 -11.37 -13.95 20.28
N TRP A 81 -10.33 -13.65 19.51
CA TRP A 81 -9.00 -14.29 19.55
C TRP A 81 -7.98 -13.57 20.41
N PHE A 82 -8.42 -12.65 21.31
CA PHE A 82 -7.55 -11.80 22.12
C PHE A 82 -6.48 -12.57 22.89
N ASP A 83 -6.82 -13.73 23.48
CA ASP A 83 -5.88 -14.55 24.24
C ASP A 83 -4.81 -15.20 23.36
N TYR A 84 -5.04 -15.25 22.04
CA TYR A 84 -4.15 -15.86 21.06
C TYR A 84 -3.41 -14.84 20.18
N ARG A 85 -3.62 -13.54 20.39
CA ARG A 85 -3.12 -12.46 19.52
C ARG A 85 -1.62 -12.52 19.23
N SER A 86 -0.81 -12.93 20.22
CA SER A 86 0.65 -13.05 20.05
C SER A 86 1.09 -14.22 19.17
N TYR A 87 0.20 -15.19 18.94
CA TYR A 87 0.47 -16.36 18.09
C TYR A 87 0.03 -16.16 16.65
N ILE A 88 -0.86 -15.19 16.37
CA ILE A 88 -1.40 -14.94 15.03
C ILE A 88 -0.31 -14.32 14.17
N LYS A 89 0.13 -15.09 13.17
CA LYS A 89 1.17 -14.68 12.22
C LYS A 89 0.60 -14.33 10.84
N TYR A 90 -0.44 -15.02 10.44
CA TYR A 90 -1.14 -14.84 9.19
C TYR A 90 -2.63 -14.64 9.43
N VAL A 91 -3.23 -13.76 8.65
CA VAL A 91 -4.68 -13.51 8.68
C VAL A 91 -5.21 -13.61 7.27
N ILE A 92 -6.27 -14.41 7.10
CA ILE A 92 -7.02 -14.53 5.85
C ILE A 92 -8.39 -13.90 6.06
N LEU A 93 -8.71 -12.90 5.26
CA LEU A 93 -9.98 -12.17 5.30
C LEU A 93 -10.84 -12.54 4.08
N PRO A 94 -12.14 -12.75 4.24
CA PRO A 94 -13.03 -13.10 3.13
C PRO A 94 -13.42 -11.87 2.30
N ASP A 95 -13.67 -12.06 1.03
CA ASP A 95 -14.16 -11.01 0.11
C ASP A 95 -15.55 -10.44 0.47
N GLY A 96 -16.27 -11.12 1.35
CA GLY A 96 -17.55 -10.63 1.87
C GLY A 96 -17.47 -9.77 3.12
N LEU A 97 -16.24 -9.52 3.64
CA LEU A 97 -16.03 -8.67 4.82
C LEU A 97 -16.26 -7.21 4.45
N THR A 98 -17.08 -6.49 5.22
CA THR A 98 -17.42 -5.08 4.94
C THR A 98 -16.74 -4.08 5.87
N SER A 99 -16.34 -4.50 7.09
CA SER A 99 -15.56 -3.66 8.00
C SER A 99 -14.63 -4.49 8.89
N ILE A 100 -13.51 -3.89 9.27
CA ILE A 100 -12.65 -4.38 10.36
C ILE A 100 -13.07 -3.64 11.62
N GLY A 101 -13.43 -4.39 12.66
CA GLY A 101 -13.93 -3.83 13.91
C GLY A 101 -12.84 -3.15 14.74
N ASP A 102 -13.28 -2.36 15.74
CA ASP A 102 -12.37 -1.74 16.72
C ASP A 102 -11.59 -2.83 17.47
N ASN A 103 -10.30 -2.59 17.67
CA ASN A 103 -9.39 -3.52 18.35
C ASN A 103 -9.29 -4.93 17.72
N ALA A 104 -9.81 -5.16 16.52
CA ALA A 104 -9.94 -6.50 15.93
C ALA A 104 -8.63 -7.31 15.97
N PHE A 105 -7.50 -6.69 15.64
CA PHE A 105 -6.17 -7.30 15.65
C PHE A 105 -5.21 -6.62 16.61
N SER A 106 -5.75 -5.94 17.64
CA SER A 106 -4.94 -5.25 18.64
C SER A 106 -3.95 -6.20 19.32
N GLY A 107 -2.66 -5.84 19.30
CA GLY A 107 -1.59 -6.63 19.91
C GLY A 107 -1.25 -7.95 19.18
N CYS A 108 -1.66 -8.14 17.93
CA CYS A 108 -1.19 -9.25 17.09
C CYS A 108 0.28 -9.03 16.71
N SER A 109 1.15 -9.11 17.73
CA SER A 109 2.56 -8.73 17.61
C SER A 109 3.39 -9.62 16.67
N SER A 110 2.90 -10.79 16.31
CA SER A 110 3.54 -11.72 15.35
C SER A 110 2.97 -11.58 13.92
N LEU A 111 1.90 -10.81 13.72
CA LEU A 111 1.29 -10.61 12.39
C LEU A 111 2.29 -9.91 11.47
N SER A 112 2.64 -10.56 10.36
CA SER A 112 3.69 -10.09 9.45
C SER A 112 3.17 -9.23 8.30
N SER A 113 2.00 -9.57 7.77
CA SER A 113 1.36 -8.84 6.68
C SER A 113 -0.15 -9.04 6.71
N ILE A 114 -0.87 -8.11 6.09
CA ILE A 114 -2.32 -8.25 5.91
C ILE A 114 -2.76 -7.60 4.60
N THR A 115 -3.67 -8.29 3.91
CA THR A 115 -4.39 -7.75 2.75
C THR A 115 -5.84 -7.48 3.15
N ILE A 116 -6.26 -6.24 3.03
CA ILE A 116 -7.64 -5.80 3.29
C ILE A 116 -8.42 -5.93 1.99
N PRO A 117 -9.48 -6.75 1.94
CA PRO A 117 -10.28 -6.96 0.72
C PRO A 117 -10.94 -5.68 0.21
N ASN A 118 -11.26 -5.66 -1.08
CA ASN A 118 -11.96 -4.52 -1.71
C ASN A 118 -13.38 -4.31 -1.18
N SER A 119 -13.99 -5.30 -0.55
CA SER A 119 -15.31 -5.20 0.09
C SER A 119 -15.29 -4.36 1.39
N VAL A 120 -14.11 -4.22 2.03
CA VAL A 120 -13.97 -3.49 3.28
C VAL A 120 -14.05 -1.99 3.02
N THR A 121 -14.95 -1.32 3.73
CA THR A 121 -15.17 0.12 3.64
C THR A 121 -14.57 0.89 4.82
N SER A 122 -14.35 0.25 5.97
CA SER A 122 -13.80 0.90 7.16
C SER A 122 -12.87 0.00 7.96
N ILE A 123 -11.85 0.63 8.53
CA ILE A 123 -10.95 0.04 9.52
C ILE A 123 -11.22 0.79 10.84
N GLY A 124 -11.61 0.04 11.86
CA GLY A 124 -12.01 0.58 13.16
C GLY A 124 -10.87 1.16 13.99
N ASP A 125 -11.22 1.77 15.11
CA ASP A 125 -10.26 2.33 16.07
C ASP A 125 -9.40 1.23 16.68
N TYR A 126 -8.09 1.49 16.82
CA TYR A 126 -7.12 0.56 17.42
C TYR A 126 -7.01 -0.80 16.71
N ALA A 127 -7.55 -0.93 15.49
CA ALA A 127 -7.72 -2.23 14.82
C ALA A 127 -6.44 -3.06 14.75
N PHE A 128 -5.29 -2.45 14.52
CA PHE A 128 -3.96 -3.08 14.42
C PHE A 128 -2.94 -2.46 15.39
N ILE A 129 -3.42 -1.79 16.46
CA ILE A 129 -2.50 -1.19 17.45
C ILE A 129 -1.54 -2.25 18.00
N HIS A 130 -0.25 -1.92 18.14
CA HIS A 130 0.82 -2.80 18.65
C HIS A 130 1.08 -4.05 17.80
N CYS A 131 0.76 -4.08 16.52
CA CYS A 131 1.18 -5.13 15.58
C CYS A 131 2.63 -4.90 15.16
N SER A 132 3.56 -5.09 16.08
CA SER A 132 4.97 -4.68 15.93
C SER A 132 5.75 -5.42 14.83
N SER A 133 5.33 -6.62 14.42
CA SER A 133 5.93 -7.37 13.31
C SER A 133 5.26 -7.11 11.96
N LEU A 134 4.21 -6.29 11.91
CA LEU A 134 3.49 -5.99 10.68
C LEU A 134 4.38 -5.15 9.75
N THR A 135 4.86 -5.76 8.66
CA THR A 135 5.79 -5.10 7.71
C THR A 135 5.09 -4.49 6.51
N SER A 136 3.94 -5.05 6.13
CA SER A 136 3.19 -4.59 4.97
C SER A 136 1.67 -4.67 5.18
N VAL A 137 0.97 -3.67 4.68
CA VAL A 137 -0.49 -3.60 4.65
C VAL A 137 -0.91 -3.21 3.25
N THR A 138 -1.77 -4.04 2.64
CA THR A 138 -2.43 -3.71 1.38
C THR A 138 -3.86 -3.29 1.70
N LEU A 139 -4.24 -2.08 1.34
CA LEU A 139 -5.59 -1.56 1.54
C LEU A 139 -6.44 -1.79 0.28
N GLY A 140 -7.63 -2.33 0.48
CA GLY A 140 -8.64 -2.44 -0.58
C GLY A 140 -9.11 -1.07 -1.09
N ASN A 141 -9.47 -0.99 -2.35
CA ASN A 141 -9.85 0.26 -3.02
C ASN A 141 -11.22 0.83 -2.59
N SER A 142 -11.95 0.13 -1.72
CA SER A 142 -13.21 0.64 -1.15
C SER A 142 -13.07 1.19 0.27
N VAL A 143 -11.90 1.10 0.87
CA VAL A 143 -11.68 1.66 2.23
C VAL A 143 -11.87 3.17 2.18
N THR A 144 -12.82 3.67 2.95
CA THR A 144 -13.15 5.10 3.06
C THR A 144 -12.62 5.75 4.33
N SER A 145 -12.41 4.96 5.39
CA SER A 145 -11.94 5.46 6.68
C SER A 145 -10.96 4.52 7.37
N ILE A 146 -9.97 5.12 8.01
CA ILE A 146 -9.01 4.47 8.91
C ILE A 146 -9.21 5.10 10.28
N GLY A 147 -9.49 4.29 11.30
CA GLY A 147 -9.84 4.72 12.64
C GLY A 147 -8.68 5.33 13.42
N LYS A 148 -9.02 5.87 14.61
CA LYS A 148 -8.06 6.39 15.57
C LYS A 148 -7.08 5.30 16.01
N GLU A 149 -5.78 5.62 16.03
CA GLU A 149 -4.72 4.72 16.49
C GLU A 149 -4.71 3.34 15.78
N ALA A 150 -5.33 3.25 14.60
CA ALA A 150 -5.56 1.97 13.92
C ALA A 150 -4.28 1.17 13.67
N PHE A 151 -3.17 1.81 13.35
CA PHE A 151 -1.84 1.20 13.12
C PHE A 151 -0.78 1.76 14.08
N LYS A 152 -1.19 2.33 15.22
CA LYS A 152 -0.25 2.84 16.20
C LYS A 152 0.67 1.73 16.72
N ASP A 153 1.96 2.07 16.89
CA ASP A 153 3.01 1.13 17.32
C ASP A 153 3.18 -0.10 16.39
N CYS A 154 2.80 0.00 15.11
CA CYS A 154 3.20 -0.95 14.08
C CYS A 154 4.65 -0.67 13.66
N SER A 155 5.58 -0.88 14.58
CA SER A 155 6.99 -0.49 14.42
C SER A 155 7.72 -1.19 13.28
N GLY A 156 7.20 -2.33 12.79
CA GLY A 156 7.73 -3.07 11.63
C GLY A 156 7.25 -2.55 10.27
N LEU A 157 6.20 -1.70 10.22
CA LEU A 157 5.59 -1.26 8.96
C LEU A 157 6.57 -0.37 8.18
N THR A 158 6.90 -0.80 6.95
CA THR A 158 7.94 -0.13 6.14
C THR A 158 7.38 0.87 5.14
N SER A 159 6.20 0.60 4.60
CA SER A 159 5.52 1.50 3.68
C SER A 159 4.01 1.31 3.73
N ILE A 160 3.28 2.35 3.36
CA ILE A 160 1.83 2.25 3.15
C ILE A 160 1.39 3.22 2.06
N THR A 161 0.51 2.73 1.19
CA THR A 161 -0.19 3.55 0.19
C THR A 161 -1.64 3.69 0.61
N ILE A 162 -2.09 4.92 0.78
CA ILE A 162 -3.47 5.24 1.13
C ILE A 162 -4.25 5.52 -0.16
N PRO A 163 -5.22 4.69 -0.55
CA PRO A 163 -5.94 4.84 -1.81
C PRO A 163 -6.83 6.10 -1.83
N ASN A 164 -7.21 6.53 -3.03
CA ASN A 164 -8.09 7.70 -3.21
C ASN A 164 -9.49 7.53 -2.62
N SER A 165 -9.91 6.32 -2.33
CA SER A 165 -11.18 6.05 -1.64
C SER A 165 -11.20 6.53 -0.19
N VAL A 166 -10.02 6.59 0.47
CA VAL A 166 -9.92 7.01 1.88
C VAL A 166 -10.13 8.51 1.98
N THR A 167 -11.14 8.89 2.74
CA THR A 167 -11.51 10.29 2.99
C THR A 167 -11.09 10.76 4.38
N SER A 168 -10.85 9.84 5.33
CA SER A 168 -10.45 10.17 6.69
C SER A 168 -9.44 9.17 7.28
N ILE A 169 -8.46 9.72 8.00
CA ILE A 169 -7.48 8.99 8.80
C ILE A 169 -7.57 9.56 10.21
N GLY A 170 -7.82 8.72 11.18
CA GLY A 170 -8.00 9.14 12.58
C GLY A 170 -6.72 9.61 13.27
N GLU A 171 -6.89 10.25 14.43
CA GLU A 171 -5.78 10.71 15.27
C GLU A 171 -4.81 9.57 15.59
N ASN A 172 -3.51 9.86 15.54
CA ASN A 172 -2.43 8.91 15.86
C ASN A 172 -2.47 7.60 15.06
N ALA A 173 -3.16 7.55 13.91
CA ALA A 173 -3.39 6.30 13.17
C ALA A 173 -2.10 5.52 12.86
N PHE A 174 -0.99 6.22 12.60
CA PHE A 174 0.34 5.64 12.33
C PHE A 174 1.39 6.12 13.34
N TYR A 175 0.95 6.53 14.54
CA TYR A 175 1.88 6.98 15.58
C TYR A 175 2.90 5.88 15.92
N TYR A 176 4.20 6.24 15.97
CA TYR A 176 5.30 5.32 16.28
C TYR A 176 5.45 4.12 15.31
N CYS A 177 5.09 4.29 14.02
CA CYS A 177 5.49 3.36 12.96
C CYS A 177 6.95 3.63 12.59
N SER A 178 7.87 3.25 13.49
CA SER A 178 9.27 3.70 13.45
C SER A 178 10.08 3.20 12.25
N SER A 179 9.65 2.13 11.57
CA SER A 179 10.27 1.62 10.34
C SER A 179 9.64 2.18 9.06
N LEU A 180 8.58 2.99 9.17
CA LEU A 180 7.88 3.54 8.01
C LEU A 180 8.79 4.52 7.26
N THR A 181 9.15 4.18 6.01
CA THR A 181 10.09 4.96 5.18
C THR A 181 9.40 5.90 4.23
N SER A 182 8.21 5.53 3.75
CA SER A 182 7.45 6.33 2.80
C SER A 182 5.94 6.22 3.02
N VAL A 183 5.24 7.31 2.75
CA VAL A 183 3.77 7.40 2.77
C VAL A 183 3.31 8.14 1.54
N THR A 184 2.33 7.55 0.84
CA THR A 184 1.60 8.23 -0.24
C THR A 184 0.14 8.35 0.15
N LEU A 185 -0.38 9.56 0.21
CA LEU A 185 -1.78 9.84 0.55
C LEU A 185 -2.62 10.05 -0.71
N GLY A 186 -3.79 9.42 -0.72
CA GLY A 186 -4.80 9.63 -1.76
C GLY A 186 -5.35 11.06 -1.76
N ASN A 187 -5.88 11.47 -2.90
CA ASN A 187 -6.36 12.85 -3.11
C ASN A 187 -7.71 13.17 -2.44
N SER A 188 -8.35 12.22 -1.75
CA SER A 188 -9.62 12.47 -1.05
C SER A 188 -9.46 12.86 0.42
N ILE A 189 -8.23 12.79 0.93
CA ILE A 189 -7.94 13.19 2.31
C ILE A 189 -7.86 14.71 2.37
N THR A 190 -8.64 15.30 3.28
CA THR A 190 -8.69 16.76 3.46
C THR A 190 -7.93 17.24 4.69
N THR A 191 -7.70 16.38 5.67
CA THR A 191 -7.01 16.73 6.91
C THR A 191 -6.03 15.63 7.31
N ILE A 192 -4.81 16.04 7.70
CA ILE A 192 -3.90 15.17 8.45
C ILE A 192 -4.15 15.44 9.93
N GLU A 193 -4.72 14.47 10.63
CA GLU A 193 -5.18 14.63 12.00
C GLU A 193 -4.02 14.69 13.02
N TYR A 194 -4.37 14.92 14.29
CA TYR A 194 -3.41 14.97 15.41
C TYR A 194 -2.52 13.74 15.44
N GLY A 195 -1.21 13.94 15.40
CA GLY A 195 -0.20 12.91 15.61
C GLY A 195 -0.19 11.78 14.57
N THR A 196 -0.89 11.92 13.44
CA THR A 196 -1.12 10.83 12.48
C THR A 196 0.16 10.05 12.15
N PHE A 197 1.27 10.73 11.88
CA PHE A 197 2.58 10.12 11.57
C PHE A 197 3.66 10.50 12.59
N SER A 198 3.25 10.93 13.78
CA SER A 198 4.21 11.31 14.81
C SER A 198 5.11 10.12 15.20
N LYS A 199 6.39 10.37 15.39
CA LYS A 199 7.43 9.38 15.70
C LYS A 199 7.67 8.30 14.63
N CYS A 200 7.31 8.56 13.38
CA CYS A 200 7.76 7.74 12.26
C CYS A 200 9.22 8.11 11.94
N SER A 201 10.15 7.67 12.79
CA SER A 201 11.55 8.15 12.77
C SER A 201 12.34 7.77 11.51
N SER A 202 11.94 6.73 10.79
CA SER A 202 12.56 6.32 9.52
C SER A 202 11.90 6.96 8.29
N LEU A 203 10.85 7.78 8.47
CA LEU A 203 10.11 8.37 7.35
C LEU A 203 10.99 9.37 6.60
N THR A 204 11.34 9.03 5.35
CA THR A 204 12.20 9.85 4.48
C THR A 204 11.42 10.69 3.48
N SER A 205 10.23 10.21 3.07
CA SER A 205 9.40 10.87 2.07
C SER A 205 7.92 10.77 2.38
N VAL A 206 7.21 11.86 2.10
CA VAL A 206 5.75 11.96 2.23
C VAL A 206 5.21 12.63 0.98
N THR A 207 4.23 11.99 0.34
CA THR A 207 3.44 12.61 -0.72
C THR A 207 2.06 12.96 -0.17
N LEU A 208 1.77 14.24 -0.06
CA LEU A 208 0.46 14.75 0.37
C LEU A 208 -0.48 14.85 -0.83
N GLY A 209 -1.73 14.42 -0.65
CA GLY A 209 -2.79 14.60 -1.66
C GLY A 209 -3.14 16.09 -1.85
N ASN A 210 -3.52 16.45 -3.07
CA ASN A 210 -3.83 17.85 -3.44
C ASN A 210 -5.12 18.41 -2.80
N SER A 211 -5.89 17.59 -2.09
CA SER A 211 -7.09 18.02 -1.34
C SER A 211 -6.82 18.30 0.13
N VAL A 212 -5.59 18.07 0.62
CA VAL A 212 -5.26 18.35 2.02
C VAL A 212 -5.35 19.85 2.28
N THR A 213 -6.23 20.25 3.19
CA THR A 213 -6.46 21.66 3.56
C THR A 213 -5.81 22.04 4.89
N SER A 214 -5.50 21.04 5.74
CA SER A 214 -4.84 21.30 7.02
C SER A 214 -3.89 20.17 7.43
N ILE A 215 -2.77 20.57 8.03
CA ILE A 215 -1.83 19.67 8.69
C ILE A 215 -2.01 19.90 10.20
N GLY A 216 -2.50 18.89 10.88
CA GLY A 216 -2.88 18.94 12.28
C GLY A 216 -1.70 19.02 13.26
N LYS A 217 -2.06 19.22 14.52
CA LYS A 217 -1.10 19.25 15.63
C LYS A 217 -0.24 17.97 15.67
N GLU A 218 1.07 18.13 15.77
CA GLU A 218 2.06 17.03 15.90
C GLU A 218 2.01 15.99 14.77
N ALA A 219 1.42 16.30 13.61
CA ALA A 219 1.14 15.34 12.54
C ALA A 219 2.38 14.55 12.06
N PHE A 220 3.54 15.21 11.99
CA PHE A 220 4.85 14.65 11.60
C PHE A 220 5.93 14.88 12.66
N ARG A 221 5.52 15.08 13.92
CA ARG A 221 6.48 15.29 15.00
C ARG A 221 7.44 14.10 15.13
N ASP A 222 8.73 14.37 15.41
CA ASP A 222 9.77 13.34 15.56
C ASP A 222 9.96 12.44 14.28
N CYS A 223 9.60 12.92 13.08
CA CYS A 223 9.97 12.28 11.81
C CYS A 223 11.41 12.65 11.45
N SER A 224 12.35 12.15 12.26
CA SER A 224 13.75 12.61 12.26
C SER A 224 14.52 12.32 10.95
N SER A 225 14.07 11.38 10.12
CA SER A 225 14.69 11.06 8.82
C SER A 225 14.04 11.81 7.64
N LEU A 226 12.96 12.58 7.85
CA LEU A 226 12.31 13.32 6.77
C LEU A 226 13.24 14.39 6.22
N THR A 227 13.57 14.29 4.91
CA THR A 227 14.57 15.18 4.29
C THR A 227 13.95 16.38 3.59
N SER A 228 12.76 16.23 3.06
CA SER A 228 12.03 17.29 2.38
C SER A 228 10.52 17.09 2.48
N ILE A 229 9.77 18.18 2.38
CA ILE A 229 8.31 18.13 2.29
C ILE A 229 7.81 19.26 1.39
N THR A 230 6.87 18.92 0.50
CA THR A 230 6.10 19.89 -0.28
C THR A 230 4.69 19.96 0.29
N ILE A 231 4.30 21.13 0.77
CA ILE A 231 2.97 21.42 1.28
C ILE A 231 2.11 21.91 0.11
N PRO A 232 1.02 21.19 -0.25
CA PRO A 232 0.17 21.57 -1.37
C PRO A 232 -0.47 22.95 -1.22
N ASN A 233 -0.84 23.55 -2.35
CA ASN A 233 -1.54 24.83 -2.37
C ASN A 233 -2.94 24.80 -1.73
N SER A 234 -3.49 23.63 -1.50
CA SER A 234 -4.77 23.45 -0.77
C SER A 234 -4.63 23.67 0.74
N VAL A 235 -3.41 23.54 1.30
CA VAL A 235 -3.20 23.66 2.75
C VAL A 235 -3.27 25.12 3.18
N THR A 236 -4.08 25.38 4.19
CA THR A 236 -4.25 26.72 4.77
C THR A 236 -3.56 26.89 6.13
N THR A 237 -3.36 25.79 6.86
CA THR A 237 -2.82 25.85 8.23
C THR A 237 -1.78 24.75 8.47
N ILE A 238 -0.64 25.12 9.06
CA ILE A 238 0.36 24.20 9.59
C ILE A 238 0.26 24.26 11.11
N GLY A 239 -0.20 23.16 11.71
CA GLY A 239 -0.59 23.07 13.11
C GLY A 239 0.59 23.08 14.07
N TYR A 240 0.24 23.23 15.35
CA TYR A 240 1.16 23.22 16.49
C TYR A 240 2.08 21.99 16.46
N ARG A 241 3.41 22.21 16.48
CA ARG A 241 4.42 21.15 16.46
C ARG A 241 4.36 20.19 15.26
N ALA A 242 3.74 20.60 14.17
CA ALA A 242 3.47 19.68 13.03
C ALA A 242 4.72 18.96 12.53
N PHE A 243 5.87 19.63 12.48
CA PHE A 243 7.17 19.10 12.04
C PHE A 243 8.26 19.23 13.12
N GLN A 244 7.86 19.34 14.38
CA GLN A 244 8.82 19.44 15.49
C GLN A 244 9.76 18.23 15.51
N TYR A 245 11.06 18.46 15.65
CA TYR A 245 12.14 17.44 15.64
C TYR A 245 12.29 16.66 14.31
N CYS A 246 11.87 17.23 13.19
CA CYS A 246 12.26 16.72 11.87
C CYS A 246 13.71 17.13 11.56
N SER A 247 14.66 16.55 12.30
CA SER A 247 16.05 17.03 12.33
C SER A 247 16.78 16.90 10.99
N SER A 248 16.41 15.95 10.13
CA SER A 248 17.00 15.77 8.79
C SER A 248 16.36 16.65 7.71
N LEU A 249 15.33 17.44 8.05
CA LEU A 249 14.61 18.24 7.08
C LEU A 249 15.50 19.38 6.55
N THR A 250 15.85 19.30 5.27
CA THR A 250 16.72 20.28 4.59
C THR A 250 15.96 21.34 3.81
N SER A 251 14.78 20.98 3.32
CA SER A 251 13.94 21.86 2.51
C SER A 251 12.45 21.68 2.79
N VAL A 252 11.74 22.78 2.80
CA VAL A 252 10.27 22.86 2.92
C VAL A 252 9.76 23.79 1.85
N THR A 253 8.84 23.31 1.04
CA THR A 253 8.08 24.15 0.11
C THR A 253 6.69 24.36 0.69
N LEU A 254 6.33 25.59 1.00
CA LEU A 254 5.02 25.94 1.52
C LEU A 254 4.07 26.33 0.40
N GLY A 255 2.86 25.76 0.38
CA GLY A 255 1.81 26.12 -0.56
C GLY A 255 1.32 27.57 -0.38
N ASN A 256 0.91 28.19 -1.45
CA ASN A 256 0.51 29.61 -1.48
C ASN A 256 -0.77 29.93 -0.70
N SER A 257 -1.57 28.93 -0.32
CA SER A 257 -2.78 29.13 0.50
C SER A 257 -2.53 29.10 2.00
N VAL A 258 -1.30 28.80 2.44
CA VAL A 258 -0.98 28.80 3.88
C VAL A 258 -1.17 30.21 4.43
N THR A 259 -2.03 30.31 5.46
CA THR A 259 -2.36 31.57 6.16
C THR A 259 -1.72 31.71 7.53
N SER A 260 -1.40 30.57 8.17
CA SER A 260 -0.76 30.53 9.48
C SER A 260 0.19 29.37 9.65
N ILE A 261 1.30 29.63 10.34
CA ILE A 261 2.25 28.64 10.84
C ILE A 261 2.18 28.71 12.35
N GLU A 262 1.70 27.65 13.00
CA GLU A 262 1.47 27.66 14.45
C GLU A 262 2.76 27.49 15.27
N ALA A 263 2.65 27.62 16.58
CA ALA A 263 3.78 27.54 17.49
C ALA A 263 4.54 26.20 17.36
N ASP A 264 5.86 26.24 17.54
CA ASP A 264 6.77 25.09 17.44
C ASP A 264 6.70 24.31 16.11
N ALA A 265 6.02 24.79 15.06
CA ALA A 265 5.70 24.01 13.87
C ALA A 265 6.92 23.33 13.24
N PHE A 266 8.06 23.99 13.18
CA PHE A 266 9.36 23.51 12.68
C PHE A 266 10.47 23.57 13.75
N TYR A 267 10.08 23.52 15.03
CA TYR A 267 11.06 23.56 16.12
C TYR A 267 12.06 22.41 16.00
N ARG A 268 13.36 22.74 16.03
CA ARG A 268 14.47 21.77 15.84
C ARG A 268 14.45 21.03 14.49
N CYS A 269 14.06 21.69 13.43
CA CYS A 269 14.41 21.26 12.07
C CYS A 269 15.87 21.69 11.79
N GLU A 270 16.79 20.98 12.40
CA GLU A 270 18.20 21.39 12.59
C GLU A 270 18.96 21.60 11.28
N ASN A 271 18.59 20.83 10.23
CA ASN A 271 19.24 20.87 8.91
C ASN A 271 18.50 21.75 7.88
N LEU A 272 17.42 22.42 8.27
CA LEU A 272 16.69 23.32 7.36
C LEU A 272 17.59 24.49 6.98
N THR A 273 17.84 24.65 5.66
CA THR A 273 18.82 25.63 5.16
C THR A 273 18.21 26.98 4.79
N SER A 274 16.99 26.98 4.31
CA SER A 274 16.22 28.19 3.94
C SER A 274 14.74 27.96 4.11
N ILE A 275 13.98 29.06 4.27
CA ILE A 275 12.53 29.03 4.27
C ILE A 275 11.97 30.27 3.59
N THR A 276 11.01 30.05 2.70
CA THR A 276 10.19 31.12 2.11
C THR A 276 8.78 31.05 2.70
N ILE A 277 8.39 32.10 3.37
CA ILE A 277 7.04 32.28 3.91
C ILE A 277 6.16 32.90 2.85
N PRO A 278 5.11 32.21 2.36
CA PRO A 278 4.24 32.69 1.30
C PRO A 278 3.52 34.00 1.65
N ASN A 279 3.08 34.72 0.62
CA ASN A 279 2.41 36.02 0.78
C ASN A 279 1.10 35.94 1.58
N ASN A 280 0.41 34.81 1.58
CA ASN A 280 -0.86 34.67 2.31
C ASN A 280 -0.70 34.37 3.79
N VAL A 281 0.52 34.07 4.25
CA VAL A 281 0.79 33.89 5.68
C VAL A 281 0.66 35.23 6.41
N THR A 282 -0.20 35.25 7.41
CA THR A 282 -0.45 36.43 8.23
C THR A 282 0.24 36.35 9.59
N SER A 283 0.54 35.13 10.07
CA SER A 283 1.16 34.91 11.37
C SER A 283 2.12 33.73 11.39
N ILE A 284 3.22 33.91 12.12
CA ILE A 284 4.17 32.88 12.50
C ILE A 284 4.08 32.77 14.04
N GLY A 285 3.85 31.56 14.54
CA GLY A 285 3.69 31.28 15.97
C GLY A 285 5.01 31.31 16.77
N ASP A 286 4.86 31.24 18.09
CA ASP A 286 6.01 31.20 19.02
C ASP A 286 6.89 29.98 18.72
N TYR A 287 8.21 30.16 18.76
CA TYR A 287 9.23 29.10 18.52
C TYR A 287 9.10 28.36 17.19
N ALA A 288 8.33 28.86 16.22
CA ALA A 288 7.96 28.12 15.01
C ALA A 288 9.16 27.54 14.25
N PHE A 289 10.28 28.25 14.20
CA PHE A 289 11.56 27.85 13.57
C PHE A 289 12.73 27.85 14.57
N SER A 290 12.45 27.85 15.88
CA SER A 290 13.50 27.88 16.88
C SER A 290 14.40 26.64 16.79
N ALA A 291 15.70 26.84 16.98
CA ALA A 291 16.75 25.83 16.85
C ALA A 291 16.87 25.18 15.45
N CYS A 292 16.51 25.90 14.39
CA CYS A 292 16.89 25.57 13.01
C CYS A 292 18.33 26.05 12.75
N TRP A 293 19.31 25.31 13.25
CA TRP A 293 20.69 25.78 13.33
C TRP A 293 21.34 26.03 11.97
N SER A 294 20.94 25.27 10.94
CA SER A 294 21.46 25.38 9.57
C SER A 294 20.78 26.45 8.73
N LEU A 295 19.73 27.10 9.26
CA LEU A 295 18.96 28.10 8.52
C LEU A 295 19.83 29.33 8.23
N THR A 296 20.08 29.58 6.94
CA THR A 296 20.95 30.67 6.48
C THR A 296 20.18 31.88 6.01
N SER A 297 19.00 31.67 5.42
CA SER A 297 18.15 32.72 4.85
C SER A 297 16.68 32.50 5.13
N VAL A 298 15.95 33.59 5.32
CA VAL A 298 14.50 33.61 5.55
C VAL A 298 13.88 34.65 4.63
N THR A 299 12.87 34.27 3.88
CA THR A 299 12.04 35.19 3.12
C THR A 299 10.67 35.32 3.77
N LEU A 300 10.24 36.53 4.08
CA LEU A 300 8.96 36.84 4.73
C LEU A 300 7.99 37.48 3.75
N GLY A 301 6.83 36.83 3.54
CA GLY A 301 5.79 37.27 2.61
C GLY A 301 5.10 38.56 3.03
N LYS A 302 4.49 39.25 2.09
CA LYS A 302 3.99 40.63 2.19
C LYS A 302 2.82 40.86 3.17
N ASN A 303 2.06 39.82 3.51
CA ASN A 303 0.89 39.97 4.38
C ASN A 303 1.16 39.56 5.83
N LEU A 304 2.41 39.27 6.17
CA LEU A 304 2.78 38.86 7.52
C LEU A 304 2.59 40.05 8.50
N THR A 305 1.74 39.86 9.50
CA THR A 305 1.41 40.90 10.48
C THR A 305 1.98 40.64 11.87
N SER A 306 2.35 39.36 12.15
CA SER A 306 2.92 38.99 13.44
C SER A 306 3.94 37.87 13.31
N ILE A 307 5.01 37.99 14.10
CA ILE A 307 6.03 36.96 14.30
C ILE A 307 6.08 36.70 15.81
N GLY A 308 5.85 35.45 16.19
CA GLY A 308 5.75 35.00 17.56
C GLY A 308 7.06 35.10 18.35
N TRP A 309 6.94 34.93 19.66
CA TRP A 309 8.06 34.95 20.61
C TRP A 309 9.10 33.90 20.23
N GLU A 310 10.36 34.33 20.11
CA GLU A 310 11.51 33.44 19.84
C GLU A 310 11.33 32.54 18.60
N ALA A 311 10.55 32.97 17.63
CA ALA A 311 10.23 32.19 16.42
C ALA A 311 11.48 31.67 15.67
N PHE A 312 12.59 32.43 15.68
CA PHE A 312 13.88 32.08 15.06
C PHE A 312 15.01 31.98 16.10
N GLN A 313 14.71 31.74 17.38
CA GLN A 313 15.72 31.62 18.41
C GLN A 313 16.66 30.45 18.11
N HIS A 314 17.94 30.64 18.41
CA HIS A 314 19.00 29.67 18.13
C HIS A 314 19.25 29.35 16.64
N CYS A 315 18.68 30.10 15.69
CA CYS A 315 19.01 30.01 14.28
C CYS A 315 20.35 30.71 14.00
N SER A 316 21.45 30.16 14.52
CA SER A 316 22.75 30.82 14.56
C SER A 316 23.40 31.05 13.18
N SER A 317 22.92 30.36 12.16
CA SER A 317 23.44 30.45 10.79
C SER A 317 22.75 31.52 9.95
N ILE A 318 21.65 32.14 10.40
CA ILE A 318 20.94 33.16 9.61
C ILE A 318 21.90 34.34 9.37
N ARG A 319 22.01 34.71 8.09
CA ARG A 319 22.77 35.87 7.62
C ARG A 319 21.91 36.88 6.88
N GLU A 320 20.82 36.39 6.30
CA GLU A 320 19.94 37.19 5.44
C GLU A 320 18.48 36.97 5.81
N VAL A 321 17.75 38.06 5.91
CA VAL A 321 16.28 38.07 5.99
C VAL A 321 15.77 39.02 4.94
N THR A 322 14.85 38.55 4.10
CA THR A 322 14.16 39.37 3.13
C THR A 322 12.73 39.59 3.62
N ALA A 323 12.30 40.81 3.74
CA ALA A 323 11.00 41.18 4.29
C ALA A 323 10.22 42.06 3.30
N PHE A 324 9.04 41.57 2.90
CA PHE A 324 8.22 42.25 1.87
C PHE A 324 7.00 42.98 2.43
N MET A 325 6.82 42.98 3.73
CA MET A 325 5.70 43.68 4.37
C MET A 325 5.85 45.18 4.22
N PRO A 326 4.81 45.86 3.73
CA PRO A 326 4.83 47.34 3.64
C PRO A 326 4.92 48.03 5.01
N THR A 327 4.37 47.36 6.03
CA THR A 327 4.47 47.81 7.42
C THR A 327 5.20 46.72 8.20
N PRO A 328 6.36 47.01 8.81
CA PRO A 328 7.04 46.08 9.66
C PRO A 328 6.11 45.52 10.76
N PRO A 329 5.97 44.19 10.91
CA PRO A 329 5.12 43.64 11.95
C PRO A 329 5.68 44.04 13.32
N ALA A 330 4.77 44.21 14.30
CA ALA A 330 5.18 44.41 15.67
C ALA A 330 6.02 43.19 16.11
N ALA A 331 7.31 43.38 16.26
CA ALA A 331 8.23 42.33 16.65
C ALA A 331 8.36 42.32 18.16
N VAL A 332 7.91 41.23 18.76
CA VAL A 332 8.25 40.89 20.13
C VAL A 332 9.39 39.88 20.02
N ASN A 333 10.62 40.25 20.38
CA ASN A 333 11.82 39.38 20.42
C ASN A 333 11.66 38.05 19.63
N CYS A 334 11.67 38.10 18.32
CA CYS A 334 11.48 36.93 17.46
C CYS A 334 12.73 36.03 17.37
N GLY A 335 13.81 36.35 18.10
CA GLY A 335 15.02 35.53 18.19
C GLY A 335 16.03 35.74 17.07
N LEU A 336 15.78 36.61 16.10
CA LEU A 336 16.79 37.01 15.10
C LEU A 336 17.88 37.87 15.79
N ASN A 337 19.11 37.76 15.31
CA ASN A 337 20.23 38.60 15.79
C ASN A 337 20.43 39.80 14.86
N PRO A 338 19.93 41.01 15.19
CA PRO A 338 20.05 42.18 14.33
C PRO A 338 21.47 42.58 13.99
N ALA A 339 22.44 42.24 14.88
CA ALA A 339 23.84 42.56 14.64
C ALA A 339 24.52 41.70 13.58
N ALA A 340 24.02 40.47 13.37
CA ALA A 340 24.64 39.47 12.48
C ALA A 340 23.87 39.34 11.14
N VAL A 341 22.62 39.76 11.09
CA VAL A 341 21.73 39.55 9.95
C VAL A 341 21.69 40.81 9.08
N THR A 342 21.71 40.64 7.75
CA THR A 342 21.36 41.68 6.79
C THR A 342 19.88 41.57 6.48
N LEU A 343 19.14 42.66 6.69
CA LEU A 343 17.72 42.75 6.35
C LEU A 343 17.58 43.41 4.97
N TYR A 344 16.93 42.71 4.03
CA TYR A 344 16.58 43.22 2.72
C TYR A 344 15.09 43.56 2.70
N VAL A 345 14.76 44.77 2.23
CA VAL A 345 13.38 45.26 2.10
C VAL A 345 13.20 45.96 0.75
N PRO A 346 11.99 46.02 0.17
CA PRO A 346 11.72 46.84 -0.99
C PRO A 346 12.14 48.28 -0.75
N ALA A 347 12.63 48.96 -1.80
CA ALA A 347 13.18 50.31 -1.68
C ALA A 347 12.16 51.29 -1.09
N GLU A 348 10.89 51.14 -1.45
CA GLU A 348 9.77 51.96 -0.98
C GLU A 348 9.44 51.74 0.52
N TYR A 349 9.87 50.64 1.12
CA TYR A 349 9.60 50.35 2.55
C TYR A 349 10.84 50.57 3.45
N LEU A 350 11.97 50.93 2.88
CA LEU A 350 13.24 51.04 3.59
C LEU A 350 13.15 51.98 4.80
N GLU A 351 12.56 53.15 4.66
CA GLU A 351 12.37 54.12 5.73
C GLU A 351 11.46 53.58 6.85
N ALA A 352 10.41 52.83 6.48
CA ALA A 352 9.51 52.24 7.44
C ALA A 352 10.24 51.25 8.38
N TYR A 353 11.16 50.43 7.84
CA TYR A 353 11.95 49.48 8.62
C TYR A 353 13.05 50.14 9.45
N GLN A 354 13.66 51.22 8.91
CA GLN A 354 14.68 51.98 9.62
C GLN A 354 14.16 52.73 10.86
N ASN A 355 12.85 53.01 10.90
CA ASN A 355 12.18 53.74 11.98
C ASN A 355 11.26 52.83 12.83
N ALA A 356 11.13 51.54 12.53
CA ALA A 356 10.27 50.63 13.27
C ALA A 356 11.00 50.06 14.46
N VAL A 357 10.33 50.10 15.64
CA VAL A 357 10.85 49.52 16.89
C VAL A 357 11.27 48.08 16.68
N TRP A 358 12.44 47.72 17.17
CA TRP A 358 13.14 46.45 17.01
C TRP A 358 13.76 46.22 15.60
N TRP A 359 13.07 46.59 14.50
CA TRP A 359 13.61 46.46 13.15
C TRP A 359 14.76 47.47 12.91
N GLU A 360 14.70 48.63 13.52
CA GLU A 360 15.76 49.63 13.52
C GLU A 360 17.11 49.16 14.09
N ASP A 361 17.09 48.10 14.94
CA ASP A 361 18.28 47.51 15.53
C ASP A 361 19.16 46.74 14.52
N PHE A 362 18.62 46.42 13.33
CA PHE A 362 19.40 45.77 12.28
C PHE A 362 20.49 46.72 11.77
N LYS A 363 21.74 46.32 11.98
CA LYS A 363 22.91 47.12 11.56
C LYS A 363 23.00 47.27 10.03
N LYS A 364 22.36 46.40 9.27
CA LYS A 364 22.38 46.41 7.83
C LYS A 364 20.94 46.21 7.31
N ILE A 365 20.27 47.32 7.02
CA ILE A 365 18.99 47.33 6.28
C ILE A 365 19.31 47.83 4.87
N ARG A 366 18.95 47.07 3.84
CA ARG A 366 19.25 47.34 2.44
C ARG A 366 17.99 47.26 1.60
N ALA A 367 17.95 48.10 0.56
CA ALA A 367 16.91 47.99 -0.46
C ALA A 367 17.17 46.78 -1.35
N ILE A 368 16.11 46.09 -1.73
CA ILE A 368 16.14 45.06 -2.74
C ILE A 368 16.16 45.70 -4.10
N GLY A 369 16.89 45.17 -5.05
CA GLY A 369 17.07 45.72 -6.40
C GLY A 369 15.89 45.51 -7.35
N SER A 370 16.13 45.86 -8.61
CA SER A 370 15.18 45.89 -9.74
C SER A 370 14.49 44.53 -10.05
N ASP A 371 13.62 44.56 -11.09
CA ASP A 371 12.89 43.38 -11.60
C ASP A 371 13.77 42.12 -11.75
N TRP A 372 13.24 41.00 -11.39
CA TRP A 372 13.91 39.70 -11.43
C TRP A 372 13.47 38.89 -12.63
N ASP A 373 14.38 38.16 -13.25
CA ASP A 373 14.05 37.18 -14.28
C ASP A 373 13.55 35.90 -13.60
N VAL A 374 12.36 35.45 -13.97
CA VAL A 374 11.78 34.19 -13.58
C VAL A 374 11.65 33.31 -14.82
N GLU A 375 12.23 32.11 -14.70
CA GLU A 375 12.24 31.14 -15.77
C GLU A 375 11.51 29.88 -15.29
N PHE A 376 10.41 29.55 -15.99
CA PHE A 376 9.70 28.29 -15.75
C PHE A 376 10.26 27.24 -16.71
N VAL A 377 10.72 26.12 -16.16
CA VAL A 377 11.31 25.05 -16.94
C VAL A 377 10.58 23.72 -16.69
N ASP A 378 10.59 22.87 -17.68
CA ASP A 378 10.12 21.50 -17.53
C ASP A 378 11.18 20.64 -16.81
N TRP A 379 10.82 19.40 -16.50
CA TRP A 379 11.67 18.40 -15.82
C TRP A 379 13.02 18.16 -16.52
N ASP A 380 13.10 18.38 -17.83
CA ASP A 380 14.29 18.18 -18.67
C ASP A 380 15.09 19.48 -18.89
N GLY A 381 14.67 20.58 -18.26
CA GLY A 381 15.27 21.89 -18.41
C GLY A 381 14.75 22.69 -19.61
N THR A 382 13.76 22.18 -20.35
CA THR A 382 13.10 22.93 -21.43
C THR A 382 12.42 24.17 -20.86
N ILE A 383 12.73 25.35 -21.41
CA ILE A 383 12.13 26.62 -20.97
C ILE A 383 10.67 26.66 -21.44
N LEU A 384 9.74 26.75 -20.50
CA LEU A 384 8.30 26.89 -20.75
C LEU A 384 7.86 28.37 -20.83
N ALA A 385 8.44 29.18 -19.96
CA ALA A 385 8.22 30.63 -19.97
C ALA A 385 9.38 31.37 -19.30
N THR A 386 9.65 32.59 -19.76
CA THR A 386 10.56 33.54 -19.10
C THR A 386 9.84 34.87 -18.95
N MET A 387 9.93 35.48 -17.77
CA MET A 387 9.33 36.79 -17.52
C MET A 387 10.17 37.61 -16.55
N LYS A 388 10.01 38.94 -16.66
CA LYS A 388 10.52 39.90 -15.66
C LYS A 388 9.42 40.15 -14.64
N VAL A 389 9.72 39.96 -13.38
CA VAL A 389 8.78 40.12 -12.26
C VAL A 389 9.29 41.24 -11.37
N PRO A 390 8.50 42.26 -11.09
CA PRO A 390 8.87 43.30 -10.15
C PRO A 390 9.18 42.69 -8.79
N ASN A 391 10.20 43.23 -8.14
CA ASN A 391 10.64 42.74 -6.85
C ASN A 391 9.49 42.66 -5.84
N GLY A 392 9.27 41.48 -5.26
CA GLY A 392 8.21 41.22 -4.31
C GLY A 392 6.84 40.90 -4.90
N GLU A 393 6.67 40.94 -6.21
CA GLU A 393 5.44 40.53 -6.88
C GLU A 393 5.47 39.00 -7.21
N ALA A 394 4.28 38.49 -7.53
CA ALA A 394 4.14 37.10 -7.95
C ALA A 394 4.47 36.95 -9.45
N ALA A 395 5.17 35.90 -9.81
CA ALA A 395 5.22 35.42 -11.17
C ALA A 395 3.90 34.74 -11.58
N THR A 396 3.60 34.76 -12.87
CA THR A 396 2.45 34.04 -13.42
C THR A 396 2.94 32.75 -14.07
N ALA A 397 2.54 31.60 -13.51
CA ALA A 397 2.89 30.34 -14.09
C ALA A 397 2.31 30.15 -15.49
N PRO A 398 3.03 29.50 -16.43
CA PRO A 398 2.46 29.04 -17.68
C PRO A 398 1.37 27.99 -17.44
N ALA A 399 0.71 27.55 -18.52
CA ALA A 399 -0.17 26.39 -18.46
C ALA A 399 0.59 25.16 -17.93
N ASP A 400 -0.11 24.30 -17.19
CA ASP A 400 0.46 23.08 -16.63
C ASP A 400 1.09 22.23 -17.75
N PRO A 401 2.39 21.91 -17.66
CA PRO A 401 3.04 21.11 -18.68
C PRO A 401 2.63 19.64 -18.56
N THR A 402 2.75 18.92 -19.67
CA THR A 402 2.40 17.49 -19.72
C THR A 402 3.65 16.64 -19.93
N ARG A 403 3.69 15.51 -19.21
CA ARG A 403 4.73 14.49 -19.37
C ARG A 403 4.08 13.13 -19.47
N GLU A 404 4.41 12.39 -20.54
CA GLU A 404 3.86 11.06 -20.76
C GLU A 404 4.18 10.14 -19.59
N GLY A 405 3.17 9.45 -19.07
CA GLY A 405 3.31 8.55 -17.92
C GLY A 405 3.45 9.22 -16.56
N TYR A 406 3.29 10.54 -16.49
CA TYR A 406 3.40 11.30 -15.26
C TYR A 406 2.23 12.28 -15.12
N THR A 407 1.91 12.58 -13.88
CA THR A 407 0.94 13.63 -13.53
C THR A 407 1.70 14.83 -12.99
N PHE A 408 1.44 15.99 -13.57
CA PHE A 408 1.98 17.24 -13.03
C PHE A 408 1.40 17.49 -11.64
N ILE A 409 2.27 17.78 -10.66
CA ILE A 409 1.89 17.97 -9.24
C ILE A 409 2.18 19.40 -8.75
N GLY A 410 2.72 20.25 -9.59
CA GLY A 410 3.02 21.63 -9.24
C GLY A 410 4.46 22.03 -9.61
N TRP A 411 4.93 23.07 -9.00
CA TRP A 411 6.23 23.68 -9.23
C TRP A 411 7.12 23.51 -8.01
N ASP A 412 8.44 23.38 -8.20
CA ASP A 412 9.42 23.11 -7.14
C ASP A 412 9.66 24.30 -6.19
N LYS A 413 9.31 25.51 -6.62
CA LYS A 413 9.54 26.72 -5.83
C LYS A 413 8.27 27.57 -5.75
N ASP A 414 8.18 28.30 -4.66
CA ASP A 414 7.20 29.38 -4.53
C ASP A 414 7.65 30.59 -5.37
N PHE A 415 6.80 31.02 -6.26
CA PHE A 415 6.95 32.20 -7.12
C PHE A 415 5.91 33.27 -6.82
N SER A 416 5.20 33.14 -5.70
CA SER A 416 4.22 34.15 -5.25
C SER A 416 4.90 35.44 -4.78
N HIS A 417 6.23 35.38 -4.58
CA HIS A 417 7.00 36.49 -4.04
C HIS A 417 8.46 36.42 -4.51
N VAL A 418 8.70 36.98 -5.66
CA VAL A 418 9.99 36.93 -6.35
C VAL A 418 10.95 37.99 -5.81
N THR A 419 12.10 37.55 -5.30
CA THR A 419 13.12 38.43 -4.66
C THR A 419 14.50 38.32 -5.28
N ASP A 420 14.67 37.37 -6.18
CA ASP A 420 15.90 37.10 -6.90
C ASP A 420 15.59 36.46 -8.24
N HIS A 421 16.59 36.38 -9.13
CA HIS A 421 16.47 35.53 -10.32
C HIS A 421 16.17 34.08 -9.89
N MET A 422 15.15 33.49 -10.49
CA MET A 422 14.78 32.14 -10.14
C MET A 422 14.42 31.30 -11.36
N THR A 423 14.81 30.04 -11.31
CA THR A 423 14.29 28.99 -12.18
C THR A 423 13.32 28.15 -11.39
N VAL A 424 12.12 28.02 -11.89
CA VAL A 424 10.99 27.26 -11.29
C VAL A 424 10.77 26.02 -12.13
N THR A 425 10.92 24.85 -11.56
CA THR A 425 10.91 23.58 -12.28
C THR A 425 9.59 22.83 -12.06
N ALA A 426 9.00 22.35 -13.14
CA ALA A 426 7.82 21.50 -13.09
C ALA A 426 8.09 20.19 -12.32
N GLN A 427 7.20 19.87 -11.41
CA GLN A 427 7.26 18.66 -10.61
C GLN A 427 6.21 17.66 -11.08
N TYR A 428 6.61 16.42 -11.14
CA TYR A 428 5.76 15.35 -11.63
C TYR A 428 5.77 14.14 -10.69
N GLN A 429 4.62 13.54 -10.59
CA GLN A 429 4.46 12.23 -9.97
C GLN A 429 4.34 11.19 -11.08
N ILE A 430 5.12 10.13 -11.00
CA ILE A 430 4.97 8.99 -11.92
C ILE A 430 3.60 8.33 -11.73
N ASN A 431 2.91 8.08 -12.84
CA ASN A 431 1.63 7.40 -12.80
C ASN A 431 1.81 5.93 -12.44
N ARG A 432 0.85 5.40 -11.73
CA ARG A 432 0.79 3.97 -11.41
C ARG A 432 -0.41 3.35 -12.10
N TYR A 433 -0.17 2.20 -12.66
CA TYR A 433 -1.17 1.42 -13.38
C TYR A 433 -1.40 0.10 -12.68
N ARG A 434 -2.62 -0.36 -12.79
CA ARG A 434 -3.05 -1.63 -12.21
C ARG A 434 -2.89 -2.73 -13.23
N VAL A 435 -2.14 -3.77 -12.87
CA VAL A 435 -2.02 -5.00 -13.63
C VAL A 435 -2.72 -6.11 -12.88
N ARG A 436 -3.70 -6.78 -13.51
CA ARG A 436 -4.44 -7.88 -12.93
C ARG A 436 -4.10 -9.16 -13.67
N PHE A 437 -3.74 -10.19 -12.92
CA PHE A 437 -3.47 -11.51 -13.44
C PHE A 437 -4.65 -12.42 -13.16
N PHE A 438 -5.18 -13.02 -14.20
CA PHE A 438 -6.34 -13.90 -14.14
C PHE A 438 -5.97 -15.32 -14.56
N ASP A 439 -6.66 -16.29 -13.99
CA ASP A 439 -6.64 -17.66 -14.49
C ASP A 439 -7.59 -17.83 -15.67
N TYR A 440 -7.57 -19.00 -16.30
CA TYR A 440 -8.40 -19.36 -17.46
C TYR A 440 -9.91 -19.20 -17.23
N ASP A 441 -10.36 -19.27 -15.98
CA ASP A 441 -11.77 -19.17 -15.57
C ASP A 441 -12.16 -17.76 -15.10
N ASN A 442 -11.33 -16.76 -15.35
CA ASN A 442 -11.43 -15.39 -14.86
C ASN A 442 -11.26 -15.23 -13.34
N THR A 443 -10.72 -16.24 -12.64
CA THR A 443 -10.32 -16.09 -11.25
C THR A 443 -9.17 -15.12 -11.15
N LEU A 444 -9.32 -14.07 -10.35
CA LEU A 444 -8.25 -13.10 -10.12
C LEU A 444 -7.17 -13.73 -9.23
N LEU A 445 -5.97 -13.91 -9.77
CA LEU A 445 -4.83 -14.49 -9.09
C LEU A 445 -4.02 -13.46 -8.33
N LYS A 446 -3.80 -12.29 -8.95
CA LYS A 446 -3.02 -11.19 -8.36
C LYS A 446 -3.43 -9.86 -8.98
N THR A 447 -3.37 -8.82 -8.16
CA THR A 447 -3.36 -7.43 -8.63
C THR A 447 -2.01 -6.82 -8.24
N ASP A 448 -1.32 -6.24 -9.21
CA ASP A 448 -0.10 -5.47 -9.02
C ASP A 448 -0.37 -3.99 -9.34
N SER A 449 0.38 -3.10 -8.72
CA SER A 449 0.34 -1.67 -9.02
C SER A 449 1.75 -1.21 -9.31
N VAL A 450 2.01 -0.90 -10.57
CA VAL A 450 3.36 -0.58 -11.06
C VAL A 450 3.43 0.83 -11.61
N GLU A 451 4.60 1.41 -11.57
CA GLU A 451 4.87 2.73 -12.14
C GLU A 451 4.91 2.63 -13.66
N TYR A 452 4.68 3.76 -14.32
CA TYR A 452 4.77 3.89 -15.77
C TYR A 452 6.09 3.32 -16.30
N GLN A 453 6.01 2.46 -17.31
CA GLN A 453 7.11 1.71 -17.92
C GLN A 453 7.84 0.72 -16.99
N ALA A 454 7.36 0.52 -15.78
CA ALA A 454 7.87 -0.55 -14.93
C ALA A 454 7.23 -1.90 -15.27
N ALA A 455 7.94 -2.98 -14.92
CA ALA A 455 7.44 -4.33 -15.04
C ALA A 455 6.48 -4.66 -13.89
N ALA A 456 5.41 -5.38 -14.19
CA ALA A 456 4.61 -6.03 -13.17
C ALA A 456 5.26 -7.37 -12.76
N THR A 457 4.94 -7.82 -11.57
CA THR A 457 5.42 -9.11 -11.06
C THR A 457 4.29 -10.13 -11.17
N ALA A 458 4.45 -11.13 -11.98
CA ALA A 458 3.47 -12.21 -12.08
C ALA A 458 3.29 -12.95 -10.75
N PRO A 459 2.12 -13.54 -10.48
CA PRO A 459 1.94 -14.50 -9.40
C PRO A 459 2.75 -15.79 -9.66
N ALA A 460 2.74 -16.71 -8.71
CA ALA A 460 3.19 -18.08 -8.97
C ALA A 460 2.37 -18.67 -10.12
N ASN A 461 3.01 -19.52 -10.95
CA ASN A 461 2.34 -20.19 -12.07
C ASN A 461 1.09 -20.90 -11.56
N PRO A 462 -0.10 -20.57 -12.08
CA PRO A 462 -1.32 -21.20 -11.64
C PRO A 462 -1.36 -22.66 -12.11
N TYR A 463 -2.11 -23.47 -11.38
CA TYR A 463 -2.25 -24.90 -11.69
C TYR A 463 -3.63 -25.18 -12.29
N ARG A 464 -3.65 -25.88 -13.40
CA ARG A 464 -4.86 -26.41 -14.02
C ARG A 464 -4.69 -27.90 -14.25
N GLU A 465 -5.60 -28.70 -13.71
CA GLU A 465 -5.55 -30.16 -13.85
C GLU A 465 -5.63 -30.57 -15.35
N GLY A 466 -4.67 -31.39 -15.76
CA GLY A 466 -4.59 -31.85 -17.15
C GLY A 466 -3.93 -30.87 -18.12
N TYR A 467 -3.43 -29.75 -17.67
CA TYR A 467 -2.81 -28.74 -18.51
C TYR A 467 -1.46 -28.28 -17.95
N THR A 468 -0.58 -27.90 -18.84
CA THR A 468 0.69 -27.27 -18.51
C THR A 468 0.57 -25.77 -18.73
N PHE A 469 0.90 -24.98 -17.71
CA PHE A 469 0.99 -23.54 -17.86
C PHE A 469 2.15 -23.20 -18.80
N ILE A 470 1.87 -22.42 -19.87
CA ILE A 470 2.87 -22.06 -20.90
C ILE A 470 3.26 -20.58 -20.86
N GLY A 471 2.58 -19.77 -20.06
CA GLY A 471 2.89 -18.35 -19.92
C GLY A 471 1.64 -17.49 -19.78
N TRP A 472 1.82 -16.23 -20.04
CA TRP A 472 0.77 -15.22 -19.96
C TRP A 472 0.47 -14.69 -21.37
N ASP A 473 -0.77 -14.24 -21.60
CA ASP A 473 -1.25 -13.83 -22.94
C ASP A 473 -0.70 -12.47 -23.40
N GLN A 474 -0.17 -11.67 -22.47
CA GLN A 474 0.37 -10.35 -22.75
C GLN A 474 1.70 -10.13 -22.02
N GLU A 475 2.56 -9.31 -22.61
CA GLU A 475 3.78 -8.83 -21.96
C GLU A 475 3.45 -7.80 -20.90
N PHE A 476 4.17 -7.83 -19.78
CA PHE A 476 3.96 -6.96 -18.63
C PHE A 476 5.27 -6.40 -18.05
N ASP A 477 6.29 -6.32 -18.88
CA ASP A 477 7.62 -5.80 -18.56
C ASP A 477 7.73 -4.27 -18.71
N SER A 478 6.74 -3.64 -19.37
CA SER A 478 6.69 -2.19 -19.58
C SER A 478 5.24 -1.69 -19.62
N ILE A 479 4.69 -1.36 -18.46
CA ILE A 479 3.27 -1.01 -18.30
C ILE A 479 3.04 0.48 -18.53
N THR A 480 2.16 0.80 -19.48
CA THR A 480 1.80 2.19 -19.83
C THR A 480 0.32 2.53 -19.59
N ALA A 481 -0.49 1.54 -19.24
CA ALA A 481 -1.92 1.66 -18.91
C ALA A 481 -2.34 0.50 -17.99
N ASP A 482 -3.56 0.57 -17.45
CA ASP A 482 -4.17 -0.57 -16.75
C ASP A 482 -4.21 -1.78 -17.69
N LEU A 483 -3.82 -2.95 -17.22
CA LEU A 483 -3.66 -4.17 -18.00
C LEU A 483 -4.30 -5.37 -17.30
N ASP A 484 -5.01 -6.18 -18.07
CA ASP A 484 -5.49 -7.49 -17.66
C ASP A 484 -4.72 -8.57 -18.41
N VAL A 485 -4.12 -9.50 -17.68
CA VAL A 485 -3.22 -10.54 -18.17
C VAL A 485 -3.80 -11.89 -17.81
N TYR A 486 -3.92 -12.79 -18.77
CA TYR A 486 -4.55 -14.09 -18.57
C TYR A 486 -3.56 -15.23 -18.72
N ALA A 487 -3.69 -16.22 -17.85
CA ALA A 487 -2.88 -17.44 -17.89
C ALA A 487 -3.17 -18.25 -19.14
N GLN A 488 -2.11 -18.66 -19.83
CA GLN A 488 -2.17 -19.51 -21.01
C GLN A 488 -1.74 -20.93 -20.64
N TYR A 489 -2.46 -21.88 -21.20
CA TYR A 489 -2.24 -23.29 -20.94
C TYR A 489 -2.18 -24.11 -22.21
N GLU A 490 -1.28 -25.04 -22.22
CA GLU A 490 -1.23 -26.11 -23.20
C GLU A 490 -1.73 -27.41 -22.56
N PHE A 491 -2.44 -28.22 -23.33
CA PHE A 491 -2.89 -29.52 -22.83
C PHE A 491 -1.67 -30.41 -22.57
N GLY A 492 -1.52 -30.91 -21.36
CA GLY A 492 -0.38 -31.76 -20.97
C GLY A 492 -0.34 -33.05 -21.77
N GLU A 493 0.82 -33.35 -22.36
CA GLU A 493 1.03 -34.61 -23.14
C GLU A 493 0.83 -35.87 -22.27
N ASP A 494 0.81 -35.73 -20.95
CA ASP A 494 0.67 -36.81 -19.98
C ASP A 494 -0.58 -36.64 -19.08
N CYS A 495 -1.76 -36.40 -19.67
CA CYS A 495 -2.99 -36.42 -18.91
C CYS A 495 -3.53 -37.85 -18.79
N ASP A 496 -3.46 -38.40 -17.61
CA ASP A 496 -4.14 -39.65 -17.29
C ASP A 496 -5.64 -39.40 -17.10
N MET A 497 -6.45 -39.79 -18.05
CA MET A 497 -7.92 -39.73 -17.92
C MET A 497 -8.41 -41.00 -17.23
N THR A 498 -9.03 -40.84 -16.08
CA THR A 498 -9.67 -41.96 -15.38
C THR A 498 -11.11 -42.11 -15.84
N ILE A 499 -11.42 -43.20 -16.52
CA ILE A 499 -12.79 -43.51 -16.91
C ILE A 499 -13.36 -44.49 -15.89
N VAL A 500 -14.44 -44.07 -15.22
CA VAL A 500 -15.16 -44.90 -14.25
C VAL A 500 -16.35 -45.54 -14.95
N PHE A 501 -16.33 -46.86 -15.09
CA PHE A 501 -17.48 -47.62 -15.59
C PHE A 501 -18.35 -48.02 -14.41
N THR A 502 -19.60 -47.55 -14.40
CA THR A 502 -20.62 -48.03 -13.46
C THR A 502 -21.55 -48.95 -14.19
N ASN A 503 -21.63 -50.23 -13.84
CA ASN A 503 -22.63 -51.16 -14.38
C ASN A 503 -23.86 -51.15 -13.48
N SER A 504 -24.99 -50.74 -14.04
CA SER A 504 -26.30 -50.66 -13.33
C SER A 504 -27.31 -51.67 -13.90
N GLU A 505 -26.89 -52.88 -14.16
CA GLU A 505 -27.84 -53.97 -14.42
C GLU A 505 -27.79 -54.96 -13.24
N ASP A 506 -28.79 -54.86 -12.45
CA ASP A 506 -29.46 -55.76 -11.52
C ASP A 506 -29.58 -55.20 -10.09
N ASN A 507 -30.81 -55.31 -9.58
CA ASN A 507 -31.24 -54.83 -8.25
C ASN A 507 -30.60 -55.56 -7.07
N ASP A 508 -29.42 -56.16 -7.21
CA ASP A 508 -28.68 -56.74 -6.12
C ASP A 508 -27.26 -56.13 -6.03
N SER A 509 -27.03 -55.54 -4.94
CA SER A 509 -26.04 -54.61 -4.49
C SER A 509 -24.57 -55.06 -4.57
N GLU A 510 -23.95 -55.13 -5.72
CA GLU A 510 -22.51 -55.03 -5.84
C GLU A 510 -22.12 -54.11 -7.01
N ILE A 511 -21.79 -52.88 -6.67
CA ILE A 511 -21.27 -51.91 -7.62
C ILE A 511 -19.78 -52.23 -7.85
N TYR A 512 -19.47 -52.87 -8.98
CA TYR A 512 -18.07 -52.99 -9.44
C TYR A 512 -17.70 -51.70 -10.20
N SER A 513 -16.95 -50.79 -9.59
CA SER A 513 -16.33 -49.68 -10.28
C SER A 513 -14.92 -50.10 -10.74
N GLN A 514 -14.68 -50.17 -12.02
CA GLN A 514 -13.33 -50.34 -12.60
C GLN A 514 -12.86 -49.00 -13.13
N SER A 515 -11.75 -48.49 -12.57
CA SER A 515 -11.10 -47.28 -13.02
C SER A 515 -10.01 -47.66 -14.01
N LEU A 516 -10.09 -47.18 -15.25
CA LEU A 516 -9.07 -47.34 -16.26
C LEU A 516 -8.44 -45.98 -16.55
N THR A 517 -7.13 -45.88 -16.31
CA THR A 517 -6.37 -44.68 -16.66
C THR A 517 -5.86 -44.81 -18.10
N ILE A 518 -6.25 -43.91 -18.98
CA ILE A 518 -5.83 -43.87 -20.38
C ILE A 518 -4.99 -42.61 -20.58
N LYS A 519 -3.81 -42.81 -21.20
CA LYS A 519 -2.98 -41.70 -21.65
C LYS A 519 -3.60 -41.09 -22.92
N VAL A 520 -4.01 -39.82 -22.82
CA VAL A 520 -4.62 -39.13 -23.95
C VAL A 520 -3.52 -38.42 -24.75
N PRO A 521 -3.38 -38.66 -26.07
CA PRO A 521 -2.37 -38.01 -26.88
C PRO A 521 -2.63 -36.49 -26.97
N ALA A 522 -1.56 -35.72 -27.18
CA ALA A 522 -1.65 -34.31 -27.48
C ALA A 522 -2.63 -34.07 -28.66
N ALA A 523 -3.40 -33.01 -28.57
CA ALA A 523 -4.32 -32.64 -29.64
C ALA A 523 -3.51 -32.32 -30.92
N PRO A 524 -3.93 -32.85 -32.09
CA PRO A 524 -3.30 -32.45 -33.34
C PRO A 524 -3.45 -30.94 -33.57
N ASP A 525 -2.35 -30.26 -33.86
CA ASP A 525 -2.37 -28.85 -34.29
C ASP A 525 -3.00 -28.74 -35.67
N ILE A 526 -4.04 -27.94 -35.83
CA ILE A 526 -4.76 -27.76 -37.09
C ILE A 526 -4.79 -26.28 -37.41
N GLU A 527 -4.05 -25.89 -38.45
CA GLU A 527 -3.96 -24.50 -38.90
C GLU A 527 -5.37 -23.91 -39.17
N GLY A 528 -5.67 -22.76 -38.51
CA GLY A 528 -6.95 -22.08 -38.62
C GLY A 528 -8.05 -22.62 -37.68
N PHE A 529 -7.70 -23.43 -36.68
CA PHE A 529 -8.65 -23.94 -35.71
C PHE A 529 -8.06 -24.00 -34.29
N THR A 530 -8.82 -23.52 -33.32
CA THR A 530 -8.49 -23.62 -31.91
C THR A 530 -9.04 -24.90 -31.30
N PHE A 531 -8.18 -25.70 -30.66
CA PHE A 531 -8.61 -26.90 -29.96
C PHE A 531 -9.38 -26.54 -28.68
N LEU A 532 -10.61 -27.05 -28.55
CA LEU A 532 -11.49 -26.78 -27.39
C LEU A 532 -11.43 -27.87 -26.32
N GLY A 533 -10.98 -29.06 -26.64
CA GLY A 533 -10.90 -30.17 -25.70
C GLY A 533 -11.22 -31.52 -26.32
N TRP A 534 -11.16 -32.56 -25.50
CA TRP A 534 -11.57 -33.92 -25.84
C TRP A 534 -12.97 -34.18 -25.30
N GLN A 535 -13.86 -34.76 -26.11
CA GLN A 535 -15.21 -35.14 -25.69
C GLN A 535 -15.45 -36.63 -25.98
N PRO A 536 -15.98 -37.39 -25.01
CA PRO A 536 -16.42 -38.77 -25.27
C PRO A 536 -17.59 -38.78 -26.22
N VAL A 537 -17.51 -39.57 -27.27
CA VAL A 537 -18.68 -39.84 -28.13
C VAL A 537 -19.42 -41.02 -27.51
N ALA A 538 -20.57 -40.76 -26.92
CA ALA A 538 -21.42 -41.79 -26.33
C ALA A 538 -21.97 -42.67 -27.45
N THR A 539 -21.44 -43.90 -27.62
CA THR A 539 -22.08 -44.97 -28.37
C THR A 539 -22.36 -46.12 -27.44
N LEU A 540 -23.59 -46.57 -27.45
CA LEU A 540 -24.05 -47.73 -26.70
C LEU A 540 -23.22 -48.99 -27.08
N ILE A 541 -22.64 -49.59 -26.03
CA ILE A 541 -22.34 -51.01 -25.92
C ILE A 541 -21.47 -51.62 -27.01
N THR A 542 -20.20 -51.28 -27.00
CA THR A 542 -19.12 -52.17 -27.44
C THR A 542 -17.87 -51.80 -26.65
N ASP A 543 -16.92 -52.69 -26.46
CA ASP A 543 -15.72 -52.59 -25.64
C ASP A 543 -14.75 -51.44 -26.01
N THR A 544 -15.23 -50.41 -26.68
CA THR A 544 -14.41 -49.31 -27.21
C THR A 544 -15.08 -47.98 -26.95
N ILE A 545 -14.38 -47.10 -26.20
CA ILE A 545 -14.77 -45.70 -26.02
C ILE A 545 -14.03 -44.89 -27.09
N THR A 546 -14.79 -44.15 -27.89
CA THR A 546 -14.22 -43.20 -28.85
C THR A 546 -14.20 -41.82 -28.26
N ILE A 547 -13.00 -41.19 -28.21
CA ILE A 547 -12.82 -39.83 -27.74
C ILE A 547 -12.55 -38.96 -28.97
N GLN A 548 -13.23 -37.86 -29.10
CA GLN A 548 -13.11 -36.93 -30.23
C GLN A 548 -12.53 -35.60 -29.76
N ALA A 549 -11.52 -35.11 -30.51
CA ALA A 549 -11.01 -33.76 -30.36
C ALA A 549 -12.02 -32.75 -30.94
N ILE A 550 -12.35 -31.71 -30.16
CA ILE A 550 -13.24 -30.64 -30.59
C ILE A 550 -12.41 -29.41 -30.91
N TYR A 551 -12.72 -28.77 -32.03
CA TYR A 551 -12.06 -27.57 -32.51
C TYR A 551 -13.08 -26.51 -32.87
N GLU A 552 -12.71 -25.25 -32.64
CA GLU A 552 -13.42 -24.07 -33.15
C GLU A 552 -12.59 -23.47 -34.31
N ALA A 553 -13.23 -23.01 -35.36
CA ALA A 553 -12.54 -22.37 -36.47
C ALA A 553 -12.06 -20.98 -36.08
N ASP A 554 -10.78 -20.70 -36.30
CA ASP A 554 -10.21 -19.36 -36.15
C ASP A 554 -10.74 -18.47 -37.26
N ILE A 555 -11.67 -17.56 -36.98
CA ILE A 555 -12.21 -16.62 -37.96
C ILE A 555 -11.30 -15.40 -37.99
N PRO A 556 -10.58 -15.12 -39.10
CA PRO A 556 -9.86 -13.87 -39.24
C PRO A 556 -10.83 -12.70 -39.21
N SER A 557 -10.51 -11.64 -38.49
CA SER A 557 -11.32 -10.44 -38.30
C SER A 557 -11.70 -9.68 -39.59
N SER A 558 -11.38 -10.20 -40.76
CA SER A 558 -11.64 -9.62 -42.09
C SER A 558 -12.45 -10.54 -43.03
N ALA A 559 -12.95 -11.68 -42.55
CA ALA A 559 -13.77 -12.57 -43.39
C ALA A 559 -15.26 -12.19 -43.27
N PRO A 560 -16.05 -12.21 -44.38
CA PRO A 560 -17.48 -11.99 -44.30
C PRO A 560 -18.12 -13.10 -43.47
N GLU A 561 -19.09 -12.74 -42.63
CA GLU A 561 -19.82 -13.64 -41.73
C GLU A 561 -20.35 -14.87 -42.50
N VAL A 562 -19.77 -16.03 -42.24
CA VAL A 562 -20.34 -17.30 -42.66
C VAL A 562 -21.23 -17.79 -41.55
N TYR A 563 -22.54 -17.76 -41.81
CA TYR A 563 -23.55 -18.23 -40.91
C TYR A 563 -23.39 -19.75 -40.68
N VAL A 564 -22.85 -20.16 -39.54
CA VAL A 564 -22.80 -21.55 -39.10
C VAL A 564 -24.09 -21.84 -38.36
N ASN A 565 -24.90 -22.76 -38.91
CA ASN A 565 -26.15 -23.20 -38.25
C ASN A 565 -25.82 -23.92 -36.93
N PRO A 566 -26.17 -23.37 -35.75
CA PRO A 566 -25.83 -23.96 -34.45
C PRO A 566 -26.53 -25.32 -34.17
N ALA A 567 -27.44 -25.76 -35.01
CA ALA A 567 -28.18 -27.03 -34.86
C ALA A 567 -27.42 -28.25 -35.44
N ASN A 568 -26.33 -28.06 -36.19
CA ASN A 568 -25.60 -29.20 -36.77
C ASN A 568 -24.11 -28.85 -36.99
N PRO A 569 -23.29 -28.89 -35.94
CA PRO A 569 -21.85 -28.56 -36.05
C PRO A 569 -21.13 -29.58 -36.94
N ALA A 570 -20.23 -29.08 -37.78
CA ALA A 570 -19.38 -29.92 -38.60
C ALA A 570 -18.46 -30.79 -37.71
N GLN A 571 -18.43 -32.09 -37.94
CA GLN A 571 -17.60 -33.06 -37.22
C GLN A 571 -16.37 -33.44 -38.06
N LYS A 572 -15.20 -33.58 -37.42
CA LYS A 572 -14.00 -34.10 -38.08
C LYS A 572 -13.85 -35.60 -37.88
N LEU A 573 -13.54 -36.29 -38.93
CA LEU A 573 -13.27 -37.73 -38.95
C LEU A 573 -11.79 -37.96 -39.31
N LEU A 574 -11.04 -38.66 -38.46
CA LEU A 574 -9.73 -39.16 -38.81
C LEU A 574 -9.86 -40.58 -39.39
N ARG A 575 -9.48 -40.77 -40.64
CA ARG A 575 -9.50 -42.09 -41.30
C ARG A 575 -8.20 -42.29 -42.04
N ASN A 576 -7.46 -43.33 -41.70
CA ASN A 576 -6.16 -43.66 -42.27
C ASN A 576 -5.13 -42.52 -42.23
N GLY A 577 -5.07 -41.77 -41.11
CA GLY A 577 -4.15 -40.66 -40.93
C GLY A 577 -4.49 -39.37 -41.70
N GLN A 578 -5.67 -39.31 -42.34
CA GLN A 578 -6.16 -38.11 -43.01
C GLN A 578 -7.42 -37.58 -42.31
N VAL A 579 -7.52 -36.25 -42.20
CA VAL A 579 -8.64 -35.54 -41.57
C VAL A 579 -9.71 -35.21 -42.61
N TYR A 580 -10.94 -35.54 -42.30
CA TYR A 580 -12.12 -35.24 -43.11
C TYR A 580 -13.14 -34.44 -42.26
N ILE A 581 -13.95 -33.62 -42.89
CA ILE A 581 -15.06 -32.90 -42.27
C ILE A 581 -16.36 -33.62 -42.57
N LEU A 582 -17.10 -34.04 -41.56
CA LEU A 582 -18.45 -34.59 -41.70
C LEU A 582 -19.46 -33.48 -41.36
N GLN A 583 -20.24 -33.05 -42.33
CA GLN A 583 -21.33 -32.09 -42.17
C GLN A 583 -22.58 -32.59 -42.88
N ASP A 584 -23.72 -32.57 -42.23
CA ASP A 584 -25.01 -33.06 -42.77
C ASP A 584 -24.97 -34.49 -43.33
N GLY A 585 -24.18 -35.39 -42.68
CA GLY A 585 -24.04 -36.78 -43.11
C GLY A 585 -23.16 -36.96 -44.35
N LYS A 586 -22.43 -35.92 -44.79
CA LYS A 586 -21.53 -35.93 -45.93
C LYS A 586 -20.10 -35.66 -45.48
N THR A 587 -19.14 -36.38 -46.09
CA THR A 587 -17.72 -36.25 -45.80
C THR A 587 -17.05 -35.29 -46.79
N TYR A 588 -16.24 -34.39 -46.30
CA TYR A 588 -15.47 -33.43 -47.11
C TYR A 588 -14.00 -33.52 -46.75
N THR A 589 -13.13 -33.17 -47.68
CA THR A 589 -11.70 -32.92 -47.36
C THR A 589 -11.58 -31.63 -46.54
N ILE A 590 -10.42 -31.43 -45.90
CA ILE A 590 -10.12 -30.18 -45.16
C ILE A 590 -10.16 -28.94 -46.04
N THR A 591 -10.04 -29.09 -47.35
CA THR A 591 -10.16 -28.01 -48.36
C THR A 591 -11.60 -27.80 -48.84
N GLY A 592 -12.60 -28.49 -48.25
CA GLY A 592 -14.02 -28.33 -48.58
C GLY A 592 -14.49 -29.16 -49.80
N GLN A 593 -13.66 -30.03 -50.35
CA GLN A 593 -14.04 -30.91 -51.47
C GLN A 593 -14.88 -32.10 -50.91
N LYS A 594 -16.09 -32.28 -51.39
CA LYS A 594 -16.97 -33.40 -51.01
C LYS A 594 -16.39 -34.72 -51.53
N LEU A 595 -16.32 -35.75 -50.67
CA LEU A 595 -15.94 -37.12 -50.99
C LEU A 595 -17.13 -38.01 -51.26
#